data_eb71b0c2e250eebd71eaaa1a84fad41a
#
_entry.id   eb71b0c2e250eebd71eaaa1a84fad41a
#
_cell.length_a   1.000
_cell.length_b   1.000
_cell.length_c   1.000
_cell.angle_alpha   90.00
_cell.angle_beta   90.00
_cell.angle_gamma   90.00
#
_symmetry.space_group_name_H-M   'P 1'
#
loop_
_entity.id
_entity.type
_entity.pdbx_description
1 polymer ?
#
loop_
_entity_poly.entity_id
_entity_poly.type
_entity_poly.pdbx_seq_one_letter_code
_entity_poly.pdbx_strand_id
1 'polypeptide(L)'
;MKKKQRKANIDIQISLNENNIPEQISCKATDTNNNQSNAQAFFLSFWDSDTKNSFNIDLWNKDMTMEEMKFFVFLNLLKNLNKELQ
;
A
#
# COMPACT_ATOMS: atom_id res chain seq x y z
N MET A 1 -17.77 32.23 0.31
CA MET A 1 -18.09 31.07 -0.52
C MET A 1 -17.41 29.82 0.01
N LYS A 2 -18.18 28.80 0.22
CA LYS A 2 -17.63 27.56 0.74
C LYS A 2 -17.05 26.72 -0.36
N LYS A 3 -15.82 26.28 -0.18
CA LYS A 3 -15.24 25.30 -1.09
C LYS A 3 -15.83 23.93 -0.78
N LYS A 4 -16.27 23.26 -1.82
CA LYS A 4 -16.67 21.87 -1.65
C LYS A 4 -15.44 21.03 -1.44
N GLN A 5 -15.43 20.28 -0.38
CA GLN A 5 -14.38 19.29 -0.16
C GLN A 5 -14.63 18.11 -1.07
N ARG A 6 -13.60 17.72 -1.78
CA ARG A 6 -13.62 16.49 -2.53
C ARG A 6 -12.95 15.42 -1.70
N LYS A 7 -13.56 14.26 -1.67
CA LYS A 7 -13.02 13.14 -0.91
C LYS A 7 -12.58 12.06 -1.86
N ALA A 8 -11.39 11.56 -1.63
CA ALA A 8 -10.88 10.41 -2.35
C ALA A 8 -10.73 9.24 -1.39
N ASN A 9 -10.99 8.06 -1.89
CA ASN A 9 -10.91 6.86 -1.09
C ASN A 9 -9.94 5.88 -1.70
N ILE A 10 -9.22 5.19 -0.84
CA ILE A 10 -8.40 4.05 -1.23
C ILE A 10 -8.96 2.84 -0.52
N ASP A 11 -9.35 1.86 -1.30
CA ASP A 11 -9.98 0.65 -0.77
C ASP A 11 -9.06 -0.53 -1.03
N ILE A 12 -8.58 -1.14 0.04
CA ILE A 12 -7.71 -2.31 -0.03
C ILE A 12 -8.47 -3.49 0.54
N GLN A 13 -8.63 -4.51 -0.29
CA GLN A 13 -9.34 -5.73 0.11
C GLN A 13 -8.36 -6.89 0.15
N ILE A 14 -8.45 -7.67 1.20
CA ILE A 14 -7.57 -8.80 1.40
C ILE A 14 -8.43 -10.03 1.63
N SER A 15 -8.28 -11.01 0.74
CA SER A 15 -8.97 -12.29 0.89
C SER A 15 -8.09 -13.24 1.69
N LEU A 16 -8.65 -13.83 2.71
CA LEU A 16 -7.93 -14.74 3.59
C LEU A 16 -8.40 -16.17 3.33
N ASN A 17 -7.50 -17.12 3.50
CA ASN A 17 -7.86 -18.53 3.42
C ASN A 17 -8.40 -19.03 4.75
N GLU A 18 -8.62 -20.33 4.85
CA GLU A 18 -9.18 -20.94 6.07
C GLU A 18 -8.32 -20.72 7.30
N ASN A 19 -7.03 -20.52 7.11
CA ASN A 19 -6.09 -20.33 8.21
C ASN A 19 -5.79 -18.85 8.43
N ASN A 20 -6.61 -17.95 7.86
CA ASN A 20 -6.43 -16.50 7.97
C ASN A 20 -5.12 -15.99 7.35
N ILE A 21 -4.68 -16.68 6.32
CA ILE A 21 -3.47 -16.30 5.59
C ILE A 21 -3.89 -15.56 4.31
N PRO A 22 -3.27 -14.42 4.01
CA PRO A 22 -3.65 -13.67 2.81
C PRO A 22 -3.38 -14.45 1.53
N GLU A 23 -4.39 -14.46 0.65
CA GLU A 23 -4.29 -15.11 -0.65
C GLU A 23 -4.34 -14.11 -1.78
N GLN A 24 -5.23 -13.13 -1.68
CA GLN A 24 -5.43 -12.16 -2.75
C GLN A 24 -5.57 -10.78 -2.16
N ILE A 25 -4.88 -9.83 -2.77
CA ILE A 25 -4.89 -8.44 -2.35
C ILE A 25 -5.28 -7.59 -3.55
N SER A 26 -6.29 -6.75 -3.38
CA SER A 26 -6.72 -5.83 -4.42
C SER A 26 -6.82 -4.42 -3.87
N CYS A 27 -6.64 -3.44 -4.74
CA CYS A 27 -6.65 -2.04 -4.37
C CYS A 27 -7.37 -1.23 -5.43
N LYS A 28 -8.24 -0.34 -4.97
CA LYS A 28 -8.95 0.61 -5.83
C LYS A 28 -8.80 2.00 -5.27
N ALA A 29 -8.57 2.97 -6.14
CA ALA A 29 -8.52 4.37 -5.74
C ALA A 29 -9.54 5.14 -6.58
N THR A 30 -10.26 6.06 -5.95
CA THR A 30 -11.37 6.74 -6.61
C THR A 30 -10.94 7.73 -7.68
N ASP A 31 -9.79 8.36 -7.51
CA ASP A 31 -9.36 9.41 -8.43
C ASP A 31 -8.37 8.92 -9.48
N THR A 32 -8.13 7.64 -9.54
CA THR A 32 -7.23 7.09 -10.55
C THR A 32 -7.90 5.91 -11.22
N ASN A 33 -7.46 5.65 -12.45
CA ASN A 33 -7.90 4.44 -13.15
C ASN A 33 -7.02 3.24 -12.83
N ASN A 34 -6.12 3.41 -11.89
CA ASN A 34 -5.17 2.36 -11.53
C ASN A 34 -5.80 1.47 -10.47
N ASN A 35 -6.35 0.36 -10.92
CA ASN A 35 -6.86 -0.67 -10.02
C ASN A 35 -5.92 -1.85 -10.07
N GLN A 36 -5.58 -2.35 -8.90
CA GLN A 36 -4.71 -3.52 -8.79
C GLN A 36 -5.52 -4.65 -8.19
N SER A 37 -5.69 -5.74 -8.93
CA SER A 37 -6.52 -6.85 -8.47
C SER A 37 -5.73 -8.11 -8.10
N ASN A 38 -4.42 -8.12 -8.35
CA ASN A 38 -3.58 -9.29 -8.08
C ASN A 38 -2.27 -8.90 -7.42
N ALA A 39 -2.35 -8.05 -6.42
CA ALA A 39 -1.15 -7.69 -5.68
C ALA A 39 -0.74 -8.84 -4.76
N GLN A 40 0.54 -9.06 -4.61
CA GLN A 40 1.06 -10.06 -3.69
C GLN A 40 1.50 -9.44 -2.37
N ALA A 41 1.70 -8.12 -2.35
CA ALA A 41 2.14 -7.43 -1.14
C ALA A 41 1.80 -5.97 -1.24
N PHE A 42 1.74 -5.30 -0.09
CA PHE A 42 1.62 -3.85 -0.08
C PHE A 42 2.27 -3.28 1.17
N PHE A 43 2.66 -2.01 1.07
CA PHE A 43 3.09 -1.21 2.19
C PHE A 43 2.21 0.03 2.26
N LEU A 44 1.71 0.30 3.44
CA LEU A 44 0.94 1.51 3.70
C LEU A 44 1.60 2.20 4.89
N SER A 45 2.02 3.44 4.68
CA SER A 45 2.78 4.16 5.69
C SER A 45 2.21 5.55 5.86
N PHE A 46 2.02 5.95 7.12
CA PHE A 46 1.52 7.27 7.47
C PHE A 46 2.49 7.95 8.41
N TRP A 47 2.68 9.23 8.22
CA TRP A 47 3.46 10.04 9.13
C TRP A 47 2.52 10.83 10.03
N ASP A 48 2.67 10.66 11.33
CA ASP A 48 1.89 11.39 12.31
C ASP A 48 2.73 12.55 12.84
N SER A 49 2.32 13.76 12.46
CA SER A 49 3.08 14.96 12.84
C SER A 49 2.96 15.30 14.32
N ASP A 50 1.93 14.83 14.99
CA ASP A 50 1.76 15.10 16.41
C ASP A 50 2.69 14.27 17.28
N THR A 51 2.80 12.99 16.99
CA THR A 51 3.67 12.09 17.74
C THR A 51 5.05 11.97 17.16
N LYS A 52 5.24 12.46 15.93
CA LYS A 52 6.51 12.33 15.19
C LYS A 52 6.89 10.88 14.95
N ASN A 53 5.88 10.07 14.69
CA ASN A 53 6.05 8.65 14.43
C ASN A 53 5.39 8.26 13.13
N SER A 54 5.80 7.14 12.60
CA SER A 54 5.14 6.56 11.45
C SER A 54 4.28 5.36 11.87
N PHE A 55 3.18 5.20 11.19
CA PHE A 55 2.32 4.04 11.34
C PHE A 55 2.36 3.27 10.03
N ASN A 56 2.72 1.99 10.10
CA ASN A 56 2.93 1.18 8.91
C ASN A 56 2.05 -0.06 8.97
N ILE A 57 1.46 -0.37 7.82
CA ILE A 57 0.79 -1.64 7.62
C ILE A 57 1.45 -2.30 6.43
N ASP A 58 2.00 -3.47 6.63
CA ASP A 58 2.59 -4.23 5.54
C ASP A 58 2.06 -5.65 5.58
N LEU A 59 1.90 -6.21 4.40
CA LEU A 59 1.31 -7.52 4.27
C LEU A 59 1.76 -8.16 2.96
N TRP A 60 2.00 -9.45 2.98
CA TRP A 60 2.23 -10.19 1.74
C TRP A 60 1.49 -11.51 1.77
N ASN A 61 1.20 -12.03 0.57
CA ASN A 61 0.46 -13.27 0.49
C ASN A 61 1.40 -14.48 0.64
N LYS A 62 0.79 -15.65 0.72
CA LYS A 62 1.52 -16.88 0.99
C LYS A 62 2.47 -17.30 -0.14
N ASP A 63 2.26 -16.80 -1.33
CA ASP A 63 3.03 -17.20 -2.51
C ASP A 63 4.26 -16.33 -2.74
N MET A 64 4.39 -15.25 -2.00
CA MET A 64 5.52 -14.36 -2.14
C MET A 64 6.69 -14.85 -1.30
N THR A 65 7.87 -14.91 -1.93
CA THR A 65 9.07 -15.35 -1.21
C THR A 65 9.68 -14.19 -0.43
N MET A 66 10.52 -14.53 0.54
CA MET A 66 11.27 -13.51 1.28
C MET A 66 12.14 -12.66 0.38
N GLU A 67 12.73 -13.27 -0.63
CA GLU A 67 13.58 -12.54 -1.55
C GLU A 67 12.79 -11.54 -2.38
N GLU A 68 11.60 -11.94 -2.83
CA GLU A 68 10.72 -11.04 -3.55
C GLU A 68 10.28 -9.88 -2.66
N MET A 69 9.99 -10.15 -1.40
CA MET A 69 9.59 -9.12 -0.47
C MET A 69 10.71 -8.11 -0.23
N LYS A 70 11.94 -8.59 -0.08
CA LYS A 70 13.09 -7.73 0.07
C LYS A 70 13.29 -6.85 -1.16
N PHE A 71 13.11 -7.41 -2.33
CA PHE A 71 13.24 -6.67 -3.58
C PHE A 71 12.16 -5.58 -3.67
N PHE A 72 10.95 -5.92 -3.26
CA PHE A 72 9.84 -4.97 -3.26
C PHE A 72 10.14 -3.77 -2.36
N VAL A 73 10.62 -4.03 -1.15
CA VAL A 73 11.01 -2.96 -0.21
C VAL A 73 12.09 -2.07 -0.81
N PHE A 74 13.10 -2.70 -1.40
CA PHE A 74 14.22 -1.97 -2.00
C PHE A 74 13.74 -1.05 -3.12
N LEU A 75 12.86 -1.56 -3.99
CA LEU A 75 12.33 -0.76 -5.09
C LEU A 75 11.52 0.42 -4.60
N ASN A 76 10.75 0.23 -3.55
CA ASN A 76 9.97 1.32 -2.97
C ASN A 76 10.85 2.43 -2.43
N LEU A 77 11.92 2.06 -1.74
CA LEU A 77 12.85 3.04 -1.23
C LEU A 77 13.51 3.83 -2.33
N LEU A 78 13.92 3.16 -3.40
CA LEU A 78 14.55 3.83 -4.53
C LEU A 78 13.62 4.82 -5.21
N LYS A 79 12.38 4.42 -5.42
CA LYS A 79 11.40 5.29 -6.07
C LYS A 79 11.14 6.53 -5.25
N ASN A 80 11.03 6.38 -3.95
CA ASN A 80 10.76 7.52 -3.07
C ASN A 80 11.94 8.48 -3.04
N LEU A 81 13.16 7.95 -3.00
CA LEU A 81 14.36 8.79 -3.05
C LEU A 81 14.44 9.57 -4.35
N ASN A 82 14.14 8.93 -5.46
CA ASN A 82 14.16 9.61 -6.76
C ASN A 82 13.16 10.74 -6.83
N LYS A 83 11.99 10.56 -6.24
CA LYS A 83 11.00 11.63 -6.21
C LYS A 83 11.48 12.84 -5.43
N GLU A 84 12.19 12.62 -4.34
CA GLU A 84 12.66 13.71 -3.51
C GLU A 84 13.82 14.48 -4.14
N LEU A 85 14.58 13.81 -4.97
CA LEU A 85 15.71 14.44 -5.64
C LEU A 85 15.31 15.30 -6.83
N GLN A 86 14.07 15.18 -7.26
CA GLN A 86 13.54 16.03 -8.35
C GLN A 86 13.01 17.37 -7.80
#